data_f1a000307b8f34ecdb7585eaa2091c62
#
_entry.id   f1a000307b8f34ecdb7585eaa2091c62
#
_cell.length_a   1.000
_cell.length_b   1.000
_cell.length_c   1.000
_cell.angle_alpha   90.00
_cell.angle_beta   90.00
_cell.angle_gamma   90.00
#
_symmetry.space_group_name_H-M   'P 1'
#
loop_
_entity.id
_entity.type
_entity.pdbx_description
1 polymer ?
#
loop_
_entity_poly.entity_id
_entity_poly.type
_entity_poly.pdbx_seq_one_letter_code
_entity_poly.pdbx_strand_id
1 'polypeptide(L)'
;MTPQTSSTGNAPKGNTQVAYPIPKPIIWLGRLLQFFSKDLAAAYSRFFFMRPMRHKMKPAESRWKQEAEQQFIEVPSIGKTISVYRWGPKDAPKVLIAHGWSGRGTQFIDLSRKLLDAGYQVYAFDAPAHGQSGTKSTLMLEFIESIREMDRRFGPFEAIVGHSMGGIAALNAVGRFGLRPKRLVTVGIPDSIKKIFYQFAEIMGLKPVIAKKNIDYLAKVYGTDIDHLAGSYNAALTDIPVLVIHDKKDKEVPYTEAEAIVRNLKNGKLLLTEGFGHRRILRNPEVIEQIVHYIRTGKLLNEDHGTQE
;
A
#
# COMPACT_ATOMS: atom_id res chain seq x y z
N MET A 1 -43.11 -17.73 -26.59
CA MET A 1 -41.68 -17.62 -26.14
C MET A 1 -41.59 -16.47 -25.18
N THR A 2 -41.59 -16.75 -23.90
CA THR A 2 -41.46 -15.79 -22.79
C THR A 2 -39.99 -15.51 -22.49
N PRO A 3 -39.57 -14.26 -22.25
CA PRO A 3 -38.20 -13.94 -21.91
C PRO A 3 -37.90 -14.28 -20.45
N GLN A 4 -36.79 -14.97 -20.22
CA GLN A 4 -36.27 -15.29 -18.90
C GLN A 4 -35.73 -14.05 -18.20
N THR A 5 -36.18 -13.85 -16.98
CA THR A 5 -35.72 -12.82 -16.05
C THR A 5 -34.30 -13.14 -15.53
N SER A 6 -33.37 -12.21 -15.74
CA SER A 6 -32.02 -12.26 -15.20
C SER A 6 -32.05 -12.08 -13.68
N SER A 7 -31.56 -13.09 -12.96
CA SER A 7 -31.31 -13.04 -11.52
C SER A 7 -30.13 -12.12 -11.23
N THR A 8 -30.38 -11.04 -10.50
CA THR A 8 -29.34 -10.20 -9.88
C THR A 8 -28.68 -10.99 -8.76
N GLY A 9 -27.49 -11.53 -9.03
CA GLY A 9 -26.66 -12.16 -8.03
C GLY A 9 -26.22 -11.15 -6.97
N ASN A 10 -26.65 -11.35 -5.73
CA ASN A 10 -26.14 -10.66 -4.56
C ASN A 10 -24.64 -10.97 -4.40
N ALA A 11 -23.80 -9.97 -4.55
CA ALA A 11 -22.38 -10.07 -4.19
C ALA A 11 -22.25 -10.43 -2.69
N PRO A 12 -21.35 -11.34 -2.30
CA PRO A 12 -21.18 -11.71 -0.90
C PRO A 12 -20.77 -10.51 -0.08
N LYS A 13 -21.51 -10.21 0.99
CA LYS A 13 -21.14 -9.21 2.01
C LYS A 13 -19.86 -9.71 2.70
N GLY A 14 -18.71 -9.30 2.20
CA GLY A 14 -17.42 -9.57 2.81
C GLY A 14 -17.37 -8.85 4.17
N ASN A 15 -17.23 -9.61 5.24
CA ASN A 15 -17.00 -9.09 6.60
C ASN A 15 -15.56 -8.53 6.66
N THR A 16 -15.36 -7.32 6.18
CA THR A 16 -14.05 -6.65 6.19
C THR A 16 -13.72 -6.27 7.63
N GLN A 17 -12.81 -7.00 8.25
CA GLN A 17 -12.34 -6.65 9.60
C GLN A 17 -11.33 -5.52 9.49
N VAL A 18 -11.67 -4.37 10.07
CA VAL A 18 -10.73 -3.26 10.23
C VAL A 18 -9.59 -3.68 11.13
N ALA A 19 -8.39 -3.37 10.70
CA ALA A 19 -7.16 -3.67 11.43
C ALA A 19 -7.10 -3.11 12.85
N TYR A 20 -7.89 -2.07 13.14
CA TYR A 20 -7.94 -1.40 14.45
C TYR A 20 -9.36 -0.95 14.79
N PRO A 21 -9.90 -1.36 15.95
CA PRO A 21 -11.23 -0.92 16.36
C PRO A 21 -11.20 0.58 16.67
N ILE A 22 -12.07 1.33 16.01
CA ILE A 22 -12.32 2.74 16.34
C ILE A 22 -13.05 2.78 17.68
N PRO A 23 -12.60 3.59 18.66
CA PRO A 23 -13.29 3.69 19.96
C PRO A 23 -14.77 4.07 19.82
N LYS A 24 -15.63 3.38 20.56
CA LYS A 24 -17.11 3.60 20.51
C LYS A 24 -17.53 5.07 20.66
N PRO A 25 -16.92 5.90 21.55
CA PRO A 25 -17.28 7.31 21.66
C PRO A 25 -17.05 8.09 20.35
N ILE A 26 -15.99 7.76 19.59
CA ILE A 26 -15.70 8.40 18.30
C ILE A 26 -16.79 8.04 17.30
N ILE A 27 -17.20 6.78 17.23
CA ILE A 27 -18.29 6.32 16.36
C ILE A 27 -19.60 7.01 16.74
N TRP A 28 -19.92 7.03 18.03
CA TRP A 28 -21.16 7.65 18.52
C TRP A 28 -21.24 9.14 18.18
N LEU A 29 -20.14 9.89 18.42
CA LEU A 29 -20.07 11.31 18.08
C LEU A 29 -20.21 11.53 16.56
N GLY A 30 -19.58 10.70 15.74
CA GLY A 30 -19.72 10.77 14.28
C GLY A 30 -21.18 10.56 13.83
N ARG A 31 -21.89 9.60 14.45
CA ARG A 31 -23.32 9.36 14.21
C ARG A 31 -24.19 10.54 14.62
N LEU A 32 -23.87 11.16 15.73
CA LEU A 32 -24.59 12.36 16.19
C LEU A 32 -24.36 13.53 15.23
N LEU A 33 -23.12 13.78 14.84
CA LEU A 33 -22.77 14.88 13.92
C LEU A 33 -23.48 14.76 12.57
N GLN A 34 -23.60 13.55 12.01
CA GLN A 34 -24.26 13.39 10.70
C GLN A 34 -25.77 13.70 10.74
N PHE A 35 -26.38 13.66 11.92
CA PHE A 35 -27.78 14.04 12.09
C PHE A 35 -27.95 15.54 11.94
N PHE A 36 -27.01 16.34 12.47
CA PHE A 36 -27.06 17.80 12.39
C PHE A 36 -26.47 18.37 11.09
N SER A 37 -25.32 17.83 10.65
CA SER A 37 -24.62 18.31 9.47
C SER A 37 -23.79 17.22 8.80
N LYS A 38 -24.08 16.94 7.55
CA LYS A 38 -23.29 16.01 6.74
C LYS A 38 -21.87 16.49 6.51
N ASP A 39 -21.64 17.81 6.39
CA ASP A 39 -20.32 18.39 6.18
C ASP A 39 -19.46 18.30 7.44
N LEU A 40 -20.05 18.56 8.61
CA LEU A 40 -19.35 18.40 9.87
C LEU A 40 -18.99 16.93 10.12
N ALA A 41 -19.89 15.98 9.84
CA ALA A 41 -19.61 14.57 9.95
C ALA A 41 -18.53 14.10 8.95
N ALA A 42 -18.51 14.64 7.72
CA ALA A 42 -17.47 14.36 6.74
C ALA A 42 -16.11 14.88 7.21
N ALA A 43 -16.04 16.12 7.67
CA ALA A 43 -14.82 16.70 8.23
C ALA A 43 -14.31 15.91 9.45
N TYR A 44 -15.21 15.51 10.34
CA TYR A 44 -14.90 14.67 11.50
C TYR A 44 -14.36 13.30 11.11
N SER A 45 -15.02 12.58 10.20
CA SER A 45 -14.55 11.27 9.76
C SER A 45 -13.21 11.37 9.03
N ARG A 46 -13.02 12.37 8.18
CA ARG A 46 -11.77 12.66 7.49
C ARG A 46 -10.63 12.94 8.47
N PHE A 47 -10.90 13.65 9.56
CA PHE A 47 -9.90 13.90 10.61
C PHE A 47 -9.30 12.59 11.14
N PHE A 48 -10.11 11.55 11.39
CA PHE A 48 -9.61 10.24 11.83
C PHE A 48 -9.01 9.44 10.69
N PHE A 49 -9.63 9.45 9.52
CA PHE A 49 -9.14 8.74 8.34
C PHE A 49 -7.70 9.14 7.98
N MET A 50 -7.38 10.43 8.04
CA MET A 50 -6.06 10.94 7.67
C MET A 50 -4.99 10.77 8.76
N ARG A 51 -5.33 10.22 9.93
CA ARG A 51 -4.41 10.07 11.06
C ARG A 51 -4.09 8.60 11.31
N PRO A 52 -2.94 8.11 10.82
CA PRO A 52 -2.52 6.74 11.09
C PRO A 52 -2.23 6.55 12.57
N MET A 53 -2.54 5.35 13.07
CA MET A 53 -2.19 4.98 14.44
C MET A 53 -0.71 4.61 14.53
N ARG A 54 0.01 5.19 15.48
CA ARG A 54 1.41 4.87 15.75
C ARG A 54 1.48 3.76 16.80
N HIS A 55 2.12 2.67 16.47
CA HIS A 55 2.35 1.56 17.38
C HIS A 55 3.76 1.63 17.99
N LYS A 56 3.89 1.12 19.21
CA LYS A 56 5.21 0.95 19.83
C LYS A 56 6.08 0.03 18.97
N MET A 57 7.34 0.39 18.81
CA MET A 57 8.33 -0.42 18.12
C MET A 57 8.68 -1.65 18.97
N LYS A 58 8.76 -2.82 18.34
CA LYS A 58 9.17 -4.05 19.02
C LYS A 58 10.69 -4.05 19.24
N PRO A 59 11.21 -4.76 20.26
CA PRO A 59 12.66 -4.79 20.54
C PRO A 59 13.51 -5.22 19.33
N ALA A 60 13.07 -6.24 18.58
CA ALA A 60 13.77 -6.69 17.37
C ALA A 60 13.84 -5.60 16.29
N GLU A 61 12.73 -4.88 16.11
CA GLU A 61 12.66 -3.77 15.17
C GLU A 61 13.52 -2.58 15.61
N SER A 62 13.59 -2.32 16.92
CA SER A 62 14.45 -1.27 17.46
C SER A 62 15.93 -1.57 17.21
N ARG A 63 16.37 -2.84 17.41
CA ARG A 63 17.73 -3.27 17.06
C ARG A 63 17.99 -3.12 15.56
N TRP A 64 17.09 -3.61 14.73
CA TRP A 64 17.20 -3.48 13.27
C TRP A 64 17.35 -2.02 12.82
N LYS A 65 16.58 -1.12 13.44
CA LYS A 65 16.71 0.30 13.18
C LYS A 65 18.08 0.86 13.54
N GLN A 66 18.69 0.39 14.65
CA GLN A 66 20.03 0.84 15.09
C GLN A 66 21.14 0.42 14.11
N GLU A 67 20.93 -0.65 13.33
CA GLU A 67 21.84 -1.09 12.27
C GLU A 67 21.76 -0.23 10.99
N ALA A 68 20.75 0.64 10.88
CA ALA A 68 20.54 1.50 9.71
C ALA A 68 21.35 2.79 9.78
N GLU A 69 21.80 3.26 8.63
CA GLU A 69 22.06 4.68 8.45
C GLU A 69 20.71 5.40 8.33
N GLN A 70 20.38 6.23 9.32
CA GLN A 70 19.15 7.00 9.34
C GLN A 70 19.42 8.45 8.96
N GLN A 71 18.57 9.01 8.11
CA GLN A 71 18.55 10.43 7.80
C GLN A 71 17.12 10.95 7.66
N PHE A 72 16.97 12.26 7.79
CA PHE A 72 15.72 12.95 7.52
C PHE A 72 15.86 13.75 6.24
N ILE A 73 14.90 13.60 5.33
CA ILE A 73 14.87 14.33 4.07
C ILE A 73 13.58 15.10 3.93
N GLU A 74 13.66 16.28 3.37
CA GLU A 74 12.49 17.04 2.97
C GLU A 74 11.94 16.48 1.65
N VAL A 75 10.61 16.41 1.55
CA VAL A 75 9.84 16.14 0.32
C VAL A 75 9.22 17.48 -0.11
N PRO A 76 9.88 18.24 -0.99
CA PRO A 76 9.51 19.64 -1.27
C PRO A 76 8.10 19.79 -1.82
N SER A 77 7.64 18.84 -2.65
CA SER A 77 6.31 18.86 -3.28
C SER A 77 5.14 18.88 -2.28
N ILE A 78 5.39 18.44 -1.03
CA ILE A 78 4.39 18.39 0.04
C ILE A 78 4.80 19.18 1.29
N GLY A 79 5.99 19.80 1.30
CA GLY A 79 6.51 20.58 2.43
C GLY A 79 6.65 19.77 3.71
N LYS A 80 7.00 18.49 3.63
CA LYS A 80 7.10 17.57 4.78
C LYS A 80 8.43 16.85 4.80
N THR A 81 8.89 16.55 6.02
CA THR A 81 10.11 15.76 6.25
C THR A 81 9.75 14.30 6.53
N ILE A 82 10.49 13.37 5.92
CA ILE A 82 10.38 11.93 6.14
C ILE A 82 11.67 11.36 6.69
N SER A 83 11.56 10.30 7.51
CA SER A 83 12.69 9.51 7.98
C SER A 83 13.02 8.44 6.96
N VAL A 84 14.29 8.34 6.59
CA VAL A 84 14.81 7.36 5.63
C VAL A 84 15.84 6.49 6.33
N TYR A 85 15.80 5.21 6.02
CA TYR A 85 16.72 4.19 6.54
C TYR A 85 17.43 3.51 5.38
N ARG A 86 18.71 3.21 5.58
CA ARG A 86 19.54 2.50 4.61
C ARG A 86 20.34 1.42 5.31
N TRP A 87 20.39 0.23 4.71
CA TRP A 87 21.20 -0.91 5.15
C TRP A 87 22.00 -1.44 3.96
N GLY A 88 23.18 -1.97 4.23
CA GLY A 88 24.04 -2.65 3.25
C GLY A 88 25.04 -1.75 2.54
N PRO A 89 25.86 -2.33 1.65
CA PRO A 89 26.95 -1.63 0.97
C PRO A 89 26.47 -0.49 0.06
N LYS A 90 27.25 0.60 -0.01
CA LYS A 90 26.88 1.81 -0.77
C LYS A 90 26.75 1.58 -2.29
N ASP A 91 27.57 0.68 -2.81
CA ASP A 91 27.68 0.44 -4.26
C ASP A 91 26.81 -0.73 -4.76
N ALA A 92 26.05 -1.36 -3.86
CA ALA A 92 25.16 -2.46 -4.22
C ALA A 92 23.89 -1.96 -4.96
N PRO A 93 23.27 -2.80 -5.80
CA PRO A 93 21.99 -2.51 -6.41
C PRO A 93 20.94 -2.21 -5.32
N LYS A 94 20.08 -1.23 -5.54
CA LYS A 94 19.21 -0.66 -4.52
C LYS A 94 17.79 -1.18 -4.63
N VAL A 95 17.19 -1.54 -3.51
CA VAL A 95 15.78 -1.88 -3.39
C VAL A 95 15.09 -0.93 -2.40
N LEU A 96 13.97 -0.33 -2.82
CA LEU A 96 13.14 0.51 -1.97
C LEU A 96 11.97 -0.28 -1.40
N ILE A 97 11.74 -0.17 -0.10
CA ILE A 97 10.59 -0.76 0.60
C ILE A 97 9.63 0.35 1.05
N ALA A 98 8.37 0.25 0.63
CA ALA A 98 7.30 1.18 0.98
C ALA A 98 6.24 0.48 1.85
N HIS A 99 6.06 0.96 3.09
CA HIS A 99 5.15 0.38 4.07
C HIS A 99 3.67 0.76 3.84
N GLY A 100 2.75 -0.02 4.44
CA GLY A 100 1.32 0.26 4.43
C GLY A 100 0.87 1.26 5.50
N TRP A 101 -0.45 1.55 5.52
CA TRP A 101 -1.06 2.43 6.51
C TRP A 101 -0.81 1.96 7.94
N SER A 102 -0.51 2.89 8.84
CA SER A 102 -0.08 2.64 10.22
C SER A 102 1.17 1.77 10.38
N GLY A 103 1.89 1.52 9.27
CA GLY A 103 3.19 0.83 9.26
C GLY A 103 4.37 1.77 9.47
N ARG A 104 5.57 1.27 9.16
CA ARG A 104 6.83 2.03 9.12
C ARG A 104 7.91 1.28 8.35
N GLY A 105 8.95 1.98 7.90
CA GLY A 105 10.01 1.41 7.08
C GLY A 105 10.79 0.28 7.76
N THR A 106 10.95 0.33 9.09
CA THR A 106 11.75 -0.62 9.85
C THR A 106 11.07 -1.97 10.13
N GLN A 107 9.81 -2.16 9.73
CA GLN A 107 9.05 -3.39 10.07
C GLN A 107 9.34 -4.60 9.16
N PHE A 108 10.07 -4.42 8.05
CA PHE A 108 10.31 -5.45 7.03
C PHE A 108 11.66 -6.18 7.24
N ILE A 109 11.96 -6.56 8.49
CA ILE A 109 13.26 -7.10 8.89
C ILE A 109 13.66 -8.31 8.05
N ASP A 110 12.77 -9.31 7.97
CA ASP A 110 13.08 -10.60 7.32
C ASP A 110 13.31 -10.41 5.81
N LEU A 111 12.48 -9.63 5.15
CA LEU A 111 12.67 -9.27 3.73
C LEU A 111 13.96 -8.47 3.53
N SER A 112 14.23 -7.49 4.40
CA SER A 112 15.42 -6.64 4.28
C SER A 112 16.70 -7.46 4.45
N ARG A 113 16.76 -8.35 5.42
CA ARG A 113 17.91 -9.26 5.62
C ARG A 113 18.12 -10.15 4.41
N LYS A 114 17.05 -10.77 3.89
CA LYS A 114 17.14 -11.63 2.71
C LYS A 114 17.61 -10.86 1.46
N LEU A 115 17.21 -9.59 1.30
CA LEU A 115 17.73 -8.73 0.23
C LEU A 115 19.21 -8.39 0.42
N LEU A 116 19.65 -8.12 1.65
CA LEU A 116 21.07 -7.91 1.97
C LEU A 116 21.91 -9.15 1.66
N ASP A 117 21.44 -10.33 2.08
CA ASP A 117 22.09 -11.62 1.80
C ASP A 117 22.16 -11.90 0.28
N ALA A 118 21.21 -11.40 -0.49
CA ALA A 118 21.21 -11.46 -1.95
C ALA A 118 22.07 -10.36 -2.63
N GLY A 119 22.80 -9.55 -1.86
CA GLY A 119 23.71 -8.53 -2.37
C GLY A 119 23.08 -7.18 -2.72
N TYR A 120 21.88 -6.89 -2.24
CA TYR A 120 21.23 -5.58 -2.46
C TYR A 120 21.51 -4.61 -1.30
N GLN A 121 21.47 -3.32 -1.61
CA GLN A 121 21.31 -2.27 -0.62
C GLN A 121 19.83 -2.00 -0.42
N VAL A 122 19.37 -1.94 0.83
CA VAL A 122 17.96 -1.75 1.17
C VAL A 122 17.72 -0.32 1.63
N TYR A 123 16.77 0.33 1.00
CA TYR A 123 16.18 1.59 1.45
C TYR A 123 14.77 1.36 1.95
N ALA A 124 14.42 2.04 3.03
CA ALA A 124 13.05 2.16 3.49
C ALA A 124 12.82 3.57 4.05
N PHE A 125 11.58 3.99 4.13
CA PHE A 125 11.23 5.28 4.72
C PHE A 125 9.98 5.16 5.59
N ASP A 126 9.82 6.08 6.52
CA ASP A 126 8.55 6.31 7.18
C ASP A 126 7.82 7.41 6.40
N ALA A 127 6.65 7.12 5.85
CA ALA A 127 5.83 8.11 5.17
C ALA A 127 5.36 9.22 6.16
N PRO A 128 4.93 10.40 5.69
CA PRO A 128 4.43 11.45 6.56
C PRO A 128 3.41 10.92 7.57
N ALA A 129 3.45 11.40 8.81
CA ALA A 129 2.67 10.97 9.96
C ALA A 129 2.94 9.54 10.47
N HIS A 130 3.85 8.79 9.87
CA HIS A 130 4.22 7.44 10.30
C HIS A 130 5.59 7.40 10.98
N GLY A 131 5.84 6.33 11.74
CA GLY A 131 7.14 6.04 12.36
C GLY A 131 7.77 7.26 13.03
N GLN A 132 8.95 7.66 12.55
CA GLN A 132 9.68 8.84 13.03
C GLN A 132 9.51 10.08 12.16
N SER A 133 8.79 9.97 11.05
CA SER A 133 8.44 11.13 10.23
C SER A 133 7.52 12.08 10.97
N GLY A 134 7.70 13.39 10.70
CA GLY A 134 6.91 14.46 11.30
C GLY A 134 5.43 14.40 10.92
N THR A 135 4.69 15.40 11.36
CA THR A 135 3.25 15.63 11.12
C THR A 135 2.32 14.63 11.83
N LYS A 136 1.02 14.92 11.79
CA LYS A 136 -0.02 14.09 12.45
C LYS A 136 -1.02 13.50 11.47
N SER A 137 -0.98 13.92 10.21
CA SER A 137 -1.89 13.47 9.16
C SER A 137 -1.15 13.26 7.85
N THR A 138 -1.69 12.36 7.04
CA THR A 138 -1.18 12.04 5.71
C THR A 138 -2.29 11.57 4.79
N LEU A 139 -1.98 11.54 3.50
CA LEU A 139 -2.82 11.04 2.42
C LEU A 139 -1.98 10.18 1.47
N MET A 140 -2.63 9.39 0.61
CA MET A 140 -1.94 8.54 -0.36
C MET A 140 -1.02 9.34 -1.30
N LEU A 141 -1.41 10.55 -1.71
CA LEU A 141 -0.56 11.41 -2.53
C LEU A 141 0.80 11.68 -1.86
N GLU A 142 0.82 11.83 -0.55
CA GLU A 142 2.07 12.08 0.18
C GLU A 142 2.98 10.84 0.24
N PHE A 143 2.40 9.63 0.20
CA PHE A 143 3.18 8.40 -0.02
C PHE A 143 3.78 8.37 -1.42
N ILE A 144 2.99 8.72 -2.44
CA ILE A 144 3.45 8.79 -3.83
C ILE A 144 4.62 9.78 -3.95
N GLU A 145 4.45 11.01 -3.42
CA GLU A 145 5.48 12.04 -3.46
C GLU A 145 6.73 11.64 -2.67
N SER A 146 6.57 10.92 -1.55
CA SER A 146 7.70 10.38 -0.81
C SER A 146 8.48 9.34 -1.64
N ILE A 147 7.79 8.43 -2.34
CA ILE A 147 8.43 7.44 -3.23
C ILE A 147 9.15 8.14 -4.39
N ARG A 148 8.55 9.16 -4.98
CA ARG A 148 9.16 9.96 -6.05
C ARG A 148 10.42 10.68 -5.57
N GLU A 149 10.37 11.27 -4.38
CA GLU A 149 11.53 11.94 -3.78
C GLU A 149 12.64 10.95 -3.41
N MET A 150 12.27 9.73 -2.93
CA MET A 150 13.24 8.65 -2.71
C MET A 150 13.96 8.26 -4.00
N ASP A 151 13.23 8.12 -5.11
CA ASP A 151 13.83 7.79 -6.41
C ASP A 151 14.71 8.94 -6.92
N ARG A 152 14.25 10.17 -6.80
CA ARG A 152 15.03 11.35 -7.23
C ARG A 152 16.36 11.49 -6.50
N ARG A 153 16.40 11.17 -5.20
CA ARG A 153 17.62 11.33 -4.36
C ARG A 153 18.53 10.12 -4.36
N PHE A 154 17.95 8.93 -4.36
CA PHE A 154 18.69 7.69 -4.12
C PHE A 154 18.60 6.69 -5.26
N GLY A 155 17.73 6.94 -6.24
CA GLY A 155 17.58 6.09 -7.42
C GLY A 155 18.80 6.09 -8.35
N PRO A 156 18.75 5.34 -9.44
CA PRO A 156 17.66 4.45 -9.78
C PRO A 156 17.59 3.24 -8.85
N PHE A 157 16.36 2.74 -8.60
CA PHE A 157 16.15 1.50 -7.87
C PHE A 157 16.04 0.29 -8.81
N GLU A 158 16.69 -0.82 -8.42
CA GLU A 158 16.53 -2.12 -9.07
C GLU A 158 15.09 -2.62 -8.92
N ALA A 159 14.53 -2.45 -7.72
CA ALA A 159 13.13 -2.75 -7.47
C ALA A 159 12.52 -1.84 -6.39
N ILE A 160 11.19 -1.71 -6.46
CA ILE A 160 10.38 -1.17 -5.36
C ILE A 160 9.48 -2.29 -4.86
N VAL A 161 9.47 -2.52 -3.54
CA VAL A 161 8.56 -3.46 -2.88
C VAL A 161 7.60 -2.67 -2.01
N GLY A 162 6.30 -2.72 -2.33
CA GLY A 162 5.28 -1.97 -1.61
C GLY A 162 4.21 -2.87 -0.99
N HIS A 163 3.85 -2.59 0.27
CA HIS A 163 2.76 -3.28 0.95
C HIS A 163 1.54 -2.37 1.10
N SER A 164 0.34 -2.88 0.79
CA SER A 164 -0.93 -2.17 1.02
C SER A 164 -0.88 -0.75 0.47
N MET A 165 -1.05 0.30 1.28
CA MET A 165 -0.96 1.71 0.88
C MET A 165 0.38 2.04 0.18
N GLY A 166 1.51 1.52 0.66
CA GLY A 166 2.81 1.74 0.02
C GLY A 166 2.91 1.08 -1.36
N GLY A 167 2.24 -0.05 -1.55
CA GLY A 167 2.23 -0.76 -2.83
C GLY A 167 1.38 -0.06 -3.88
N ILE A 168 0.15 0.38 -3.53
CA ILE A 168 -0.67 1.14 -4.47
C ILE A 168 -0.06 2.53 -4.75
N ALA A 169 0.60 3.16 -3.78
CA ALA A 169 1.33 4.40 -4.00
C ALA A 169 2.51 4.19 -4.97
N ALA A 170 3.25 3.07 -4.84
CA ALA A 170 4.34 2.73 -5.77
C ALA A 170 3.81 2.45 -7.19
N LEU A 171 2.69 1.74 -7.33
CA LEU A 171 2.06 1.50 -8.63
C LEU A 171 1.59 2.82 -9.28
N ASN A 172 1.05 3.76 -8.50
CA ASN A 172 0.73 5.10 -8.99
C ASN A 172 1.99 5.89 -9.40
N ALA A 173 3.07 5.81 -8.60
CA ALA A 173 4.34 6.47 -8.93
C ALA A 173 4.90 5.97 -10.26
N VAL A 174 4.80 4.67 -10.54
CA VAL A 174 5.21 4.07 -11.82
C VAL A 174 4.26 4.46 -12.96
N GLY A 175 2.97 4.13 -12.82
CA GLY A 175 2.00 4.27 -13.91
C GLY A 175 1.72 5.74 -14.27
N ARG A 176 1.37 6.55 -13.29
CA ARG A 176 0.94 7.94 -13.51
C ARG A 176 2.10 8.93 -13.55
N PHE A 177 3.12 8.73 -12.71
CA PHE A 177 4.22 9.69 -12.56
C PHE A 177 5.51 9.25 -13.23
N GLY A 178 5.50 8.10 -13.90
CA GLY A 178 6.57 7.68 -14.79
C GLY A 178 7.85 7.21 -14.13
N LEU A 179 7.82 6.78 -12.86
CA LEU A 179 8.98 6.13 -12.25
C LEU A 179 9.33 4.84 -13.02
N ARG A 180 10.62 4.53 -13.09
CA ARG A 180 11.14 3.40 -13.88
C ARG A 180 12.10 2.53 -13.08
N PRO A 181 11.69 1.94 -11.93
CA PRO A 181 12.46 0.85 -11.34
C PRO A 181 12.49 -0.32 -12.34
N LYS A 182 13.49 -1.19 -12.29
CA LYS A 182 13.49 -2.34 -13.19
C LYS A 182 12.33 -3.29 -12.92
N ARG A 183 11.86 -3.38 -11.66
CA ARG A 183 10.72 -4.20 -11.26
C ARG A 183 9.92 -3.56 -10.14
N LEU A 184 8.63 -3.85 -10.11
CA LEU A 184 7.75 -3.50 -8.99
C LEU A 184 7.19 -4.78 -8.38
N VAL A 185 7.22 -4.88 -7.06
CA VAL A 185 6.52 -5.92 -6.29
C VAL A 185 5.50 -5.27 -5.38
N THR A 186 4.25 -5.70 -5.47
CA THR A 186 3.17 -5.22 -4.61
C THR A 186 2.58 -6.36 -3.81
N VAL A 187 2.32 -6.12 -2.51
CA VAL A 187 1.78 -7.14 -1.59
C VAL A 187 0.52 -6.60 -0.93
N GLY A 188 -0.61 -7.29 -1.12
CA GLY A 188 -1.89 -6.97 -0.46
C GLY A 188 -2.43 -5.59 -0.81
N ILE A 189 -2.28 -5.13 -2.06
CA ILE A 189 -2.71 -3.79 -2.45
C ILE A 189 -4.20 -3.71 -2.78
N PRO A 190 -4.89 -2.63 -2.38
CA PRO A 190 -6.25 -2.36 -2.83
C PRO A 190 -6.27 -1.85 -4.26
N ASP A 191 -7.33 -2.15 -5.00
CA ASP A 191 -7.61 -1.56 -6.30
C ASP A 191 -8.33 -0.22 -6.14
N SER A 192 -9.45 -0.20 -5.42
CA SER A 192 -10.32 0.96 -5.36
C SER A 192 -10.16 1.79 -4.10
N ILE A 193 -9.65 3.01 -4.26
CA ILE A 193 -9.59 3.99 -3.17
C ILE A 193 -10.99 4.40 -2.70
N LYS A 194 -11.97 4.49 -3.61
CA LYS A 194 -13.36 4.81 -3.24
C LYS A 194 -13.93 3.78 -2.25
N LYS A 195 -13.68 2.48 -2.47
CA LYS A 195 -14.14 1.43 -1.57
C LYS A 195 -13.63 1.61 -0.15
N ILE A 196 -12.38 2.03 0.03
CA ILE A 196 -11.77 2.27 1.34
C ILE A 196 -12.56 3.35 2.10
N PHE A 197 -13.01 4.42 1.43
CA PHE A 197 -13.83 5.46 2.05
C PHE A 197 -15.22 4.97 2.46
N TYR A 198 -15.86 4.17 1.62
CA TYR A 198 -17.16 3.57 1.96
C TYR A 198 -17.04 2.60 3.13
N GLN A 199 -16.03 1.74 3.13
CA GLN A 199 -15.74 0.82 4.24
C GLN A 199 -15.46 1.59 5.54
N PHE A 200 -14.66 2.65 5.48
CA PHE A 200 -14.38 3.47 6.65
C PHE A 200 -15.64 4.15 7.20
N ALA A 201 -16.49 4.69 6.33
CA ALA A 201 -17.77 5.25 6.74
C ALA A 201 -18.69 4.20 7.38
N GLU A 202 -18.76 3.00 6.82
CA GLU A 202 -19.52 1.87 7.39
C GLU A 202 -19.04 1.51 8.79
N ILE A 203 -17.72 1.42 8.98
CA ILE A 203 -17.09 1.15 10.29
C ILE A 203 -17.46 2.23 11.31
N MET A 204 -17.45 3.48 10.90
CA MET A 204 -17.86 4.59 11.75
C MET A 204 -19.40 4.68 11.92
N GLY A 205 -20.19 3.80 11.26
CA GLY A 205 -21.65 3.83 11.27
C GLY A 205 -22.22 5.10 10.62
N LEU A 206 -21.52 5.63 9.63
CA LEU A 206 -21.92 6.82 8.88
C LEU A 206 -22.61 6.43 7.57
N LYS A 207 -23.48 7.31 7.09
CA LYS A 207 -24.19 7.10 5.82
C LYS A 207 -23.24 7.22 4.62
N PRO A 208 -23.48 6.51 3.50
CA PRO A 208 -22.63 6.55 2.30
C PRO A 208 -22.38 7.96 1.75
N VAL A 209 -23.30 8.88 1.94
CA VAL A 209 -23.13 10.29 1.53
C VAL A 209 -21.92 10.96 2.22
N ILE A 210 -21.53 10.51 3.40
CA ILE A 210 -20.37 11.04 4.12
C ILE A 210 -19.07 10.54 3.43
N ALA A 211 -19.02 9.27 3.03
CA ALA A 211 -17.93 8.75 2.21
C ALA A 211 -17.80 9.54 0.89
N LYS A 212 -18.92 9.76 0.19
CA LYS A 212 -18.93 10.55 -1.05
C LYS A 212 -18.37 11.96 -0.85
N LYS A 213 -18.79 12.67 0.20
CA LYS A 213 -18.23 14.01 0.50
C LYS A 213 -16.71 13.99 0.75
N ASN A 214 -16.18 12.94 1.36
CA ASN A 214 -14.74 12.79 1.56
C ASN A 214 -14.02 12.44 0.25
N ILE A 215 -14.60 11.63 -0.61
CA ILE A 215 -14.10 11.34 -1.96
C ILE A 215 -14.05 12.63 -2.78
N ASP A 216 -15.14 13.41 -2.82
CA ASP A 216 -15.22 14.68 -3.54
C ASP A 216 -14.18 15.70 -3.02
N TYR A 217 -14.00 15.76 -1.69
CA TYR A 217 -12.94 16.56 -1.08
C TYR A 217 -11.54 16.17 -1.55
N LEU A 218 -11.24 14.87 -1.57
CA LEU A 218 -9.92 14.40 -2.02
C LEU A 218 -9.71 14.61 -3.52
N ALA A 219 -10.73 14.39 -4.34
CA ALA A 219 -10.67 14.69 -5.77
C ALA A 219 -10.26 16.17 -5.99
N LYS A 220 -10.83 17.08 -5.19
CA LYS A 220 -10.45 18.50 -5.20
C LYS A 220 -9.00 18.72 -4.72
N VAL A 221 -8.58 18.07 -3.62
CA VAL A 221 -7.22 18.20 -3.08
C VAL A 221 -6.17 17.66 -4.06
N TYR A 222 -6.46 16.55 -4.71
CA TYR A 222 -5.56 15.92 -5.68
C TYR A 222 -5.63 16.55 -7.08
N GLY A 223 -6.63 17.37 -7.35
CA GLY A 223 -6.86 17.95 -8.67
C GLY A 223 -7.17 16.91 -9.75
N THR A 224 -7.76 15.75 -9.34
CA THR A 224 -8.02 14.63 -10.26
C THR A 224 -9.16 13.75 -9.76
N ASP A 225 -9.78 12.99 -10.66
CA ASP A 225 -10.72 11.95 -10.27
C ASP A 225 -10.00 10.89 -9.41
N ILE A 226 -10.65 10.47 -8.34
CA ILE A 226 -10.13 9.44 -7.44
C ILE A 226 -9.99 8.08 -8.16
N ASP A 227 -10.76 7.81 -9.20
CA ASP A 227 -10.61 6.60 -10.01
C ASP A 227 -9.27 6.55 -10.76
N HIS A 228 -8.66 7.68 -11.04
CA HIS A 228 -7.30 7.73 -11.60
C HIS A 228 -6.21 7.30 -10.60
N LEU A 229 -6.57 7.12 -9.33
CA LEU A 229 -5.69 6.55 -8.31
C LEU A 229 -5.90 5.04 -8.11
N ALA A 230 -6.87 4.45 -8.80
CA ALA A 230 -7.13 3.02 -8.72
C ALA A 230 -5.93 2.19 -9.19
N GLY A 231 -5.74 1.00 -8.58
CA GLY A 231 -4.68 0.08 -8.95
C GLY A 231 -4.78 -0.38 -10.40
N SER A 232 -5.97 -0.77 -10.86
CA SER A 232 -6.24 -1.21 -12.23
C SER A 232 -6.02 -0.09 -13.26
N TYR A 233 -6.37 1.16 -12.93
CA TYR A 233 -6.10 2.31 -13.80
C TYR A 233 -4.58 2.50 -13.99
N ASN A 234 -3.81 2.49 -12.91
CA ASN A 234 -2.35 2.69 -12.97
C ASN A 234 -1.62 1.46 -13.53
N ALA A 235 -2.17 0.26 -13.35
CA ALA A 235 -1.68 -0.95 -13.98
C ALA A 235 -1.71 -0.85 -15.51
N ALA A 236 -2.79 -0.32 -16.09
CA ALA A 236 -2.91 -0.12 -17.54
C ALA A 236 -1.88 0.87 -18.11
N LEU A 237 -1.39 1.81 -17.28
CA LEU A 237 -0.35 2.78 -17.64
C LEU A 237 1.07 2.26 -17.42
N THR A 238 1.21 1.10 -16.74
CA THR A 238 2.50 0.53 -16.33
C THR A 238 3.03 -0.43 -17.39
N ASP A 239 4.28 -0.20 -17.82
CA ASP A 239 4.98 -1.00 -18.83
C ASP A 239 6.17 -1.81 -18.28
N ILE A 240 6.57 -1.57 -17.04
CA ILE A 240 7.62 -2.36 -16.35
C ILE A 240 7.07 -3.70 -15.82
N PRO A 241 7.95 -4.68 -15.56
CA PRO A 241 7.54 -5.93 -14.92
C PRO A 241 7.00 -5.72 -13.50
N VAL A 242 5.82 -6.29 -13.20
CA VAL A 242 5.16 -6.17 -11.88
C VAL A 242 4.78 -7.56 -11.37
N LEU A 243 5.18 -7.86 -10.14
CA LEU A 243 4.67 -8.98 -9.36
C LEU A 243 3.63 -8.49 -8.36
N VAL A 244 2.42 -9.01 -8.47
CA VAL A 244 1.33 -8.77 -7.51
C VAL A 244 1.17 -10.00 -6.63
N ILE A 245 1.33 -9.82 -5.32
CA ILE A 245 1.21 -10.89 -4.32
C ILE A 245 0.00 -10.62 -3.44
N HIS A 246 -0.86 -11.64 -3.24
CA HIS A 246 -2.04 -11.47 -2.40
C HIS A 246 -2.41 -12.78 -1.70
N ASP A 247 -2.96 -12.68 -0.49
CA ASP A 247 -3.44 -13.83 0.26
C ASP A 247 -4.97 -13.97 0.12
N LYS A 248 -5.44 -15.19 -0.23
CA LYS A 248 -6.87 -15.47 -0.40
C LYS A 248 -7.70 -15.28 0.88
N LYS A 249 -7.06 -15.35 2.05
CA LYS A 249 -7.68 -15.11 3.36
C LYS A 249 -7.39 -13.71 3.92
N ASP A 250 -7.01 -12.77 3.05
CA ASP A 250 -6.89 -11.36 3.42
C ASP A 250 -8.27 -10.80 3.78
N LYS A 251 -8.40 -10.34 5.04
CA LYS A 251 -9.66 -9.79 5.57
C LYS A 251 -9.74 -8.27 5.45
N GLU A 252 -8.62 -7.61 5.13
CA GLU A 252 -8.54 -6.16 4.97
C GLU A 252 -8.79 -5.77 3.50
N VAL A 253 -8.19 -6.50 2.56
CA VAL A 253 -8.32 -6.27 1.12
C VAL A 253 -8.65 -7.60 0.43
N PRO A 254 -9.78 -7.73 -0.28
CA PRO A 254 -10.11 -8.94 -1.03
C PRO A 254 -9.10 -9.23 -2.15
N TYR A 255 -8.66 -10.48 -2.29
CA TYR A 255 -7.69 -10.87 -3.32
C TYR A 255 -8.18 -10.64 -4.76
N THR A 256 -9.49 -10.56 -4.96
CA THR A 256 -10.10 -10.20 -6.26
C THR A 256 -9.69 -8.81 -6.75
N GLU A 257 -9.22 -7.93 -5.86
CA GLU A 257 -8.65 -6.63 -6.23
C GLU A 257 -7.28 -6.81 -6.87
N ALA A 258 -6.46 -7.75 -6.40
CA ALA A 258 -5.20 -8.12 -7.05
C ALA A 258 -5.43 -8.70 -8.47
N GLU A 259 -6.45 -9.54 -8.64
CA GLU A 259 -6.82 -10.06 -9.95
C GLU A 259 -7.25 -8.96 -10.91
N ALA A 260 -8.01 -7.95 -10.43
CA ALA A 260 -8.40 -6.80 -11.23
C ALA A 260 -7.18 -5.99 -11.69
N ILE A 261 -6.21 -5.79 -10.81
CA ILE A 261 -4.96 -5.09 -11.12
C ILE A 261 -4.15 -5.86 -12.16
N VAL A 262 -3.93 -7.15 -11.96
CA VAL A 262 -3.10 -7.97 -12.88
C VAL A 262 -3.70 -8.05 -14.27
N ARG A 263 -5.03 -8.14 -14.41
CA ARG A 263 -5.70 -8.12 -15.73
C ARG A 263 -5.41 -6.86 -16.56
N ASN A 264 -5.01 -5.78 -15.92
CA ASN A 264 -4.69 -4.50 -16.59
C ASN A 264 -3.17 -4.28 -16.79
N LEU A 265 -2.31 -5.11 -16.20
CA LEU A 265 -0.87 -5.02 -16.38
C LEU A 265 -0.43 -5.62 -17.73
N LYS A 266 0.42 -4.90 -18.47
CA LYS A 266 1.04 -5.41 -19.71
C LYS A 266 2.06 -6.53 -19.42
N ASN A 267 2.77 -6.41 -18.31
CA ASN A 267 3.82 -7.34 -17.89
C ASN A 267 3.64 -7.66 -16.40
N GLY A 268 2.53 -8.32 -16.07
CA GLY A 268 2.11 -8.64 -14.71
C GLY A 268 2.16 -10.13 -14.40
N LYS A 269 2.62 -10.45 -13.19
CA LYS A 269 2.52 -11.80 -12.61
C LYS A 269 1.70 -11.75 -11.33
N LEU A 270 0.90 -12.79 -11.09
CA LEU A 270 0.09 -12.94 -9.87
C LEU A 270 0.60 -14.12 -9.05
N LEU A 271 0.91 -13.88 -7.78
CA LEU A 271 1.19 -14.90 -6.79
C LEU A 271 0.11 -14.86 -5.71
N LEU A 272 -0.76 -15.88 -5.70
CA LEU A 272 -1.77 -16.05 -4.65
C LEU A 272 -1.25 -17.00 -3.59
N THR A 273 -1.37 -16.61 -2.33
CA THR A 273 -1.12 -17.45 -1.16
C THR A 273 -2.42 -17.73 -0.40
N GLU A 274 -2.38 -18.60 0.59
CA GLU A 274 -3.57 -18.88 1.40
C GLU A 274 -3.21 -19.07 2.88
N GLY A 275 -3.89 -18.30 3.76
CA GLY A 275 -3.82 -18.49 5.20
C GLY A 275 -2.90 -17.53 5.95
N PHE A 276 -2.16 -16.65 5.25
CA PHE A 276 -1.29 -15.66 5.90
C PHE A 276 -2.03 -14.35 6.23
N GLY A 277 -3.03 -13.98 5.41
CA GLY A 277 -3.76 -12.73 5.52
C GLY A 277 -2.89 -11.50 5.25
N HIS A 278 -3.45 -10.32 5.49
CA HIS A 278 -2.88 -9.03 5.05
C HIS A 278 -1.46 -8.71 5.53
N ARG A 279 -1.10 -9.14 6.75
CA ARG A 279 0.15 -8.71 7.41
C ARG A 279 1.16 -9.82 7.60
N ARG A 280 0.72 -11.06 7.91
CA ARG A 280 1.63 -12.17 8.13
C ARG A 280 2.31 -12.64 6.86
N ILE A 281 1.70 -12.39 5.71
CA ILE A 281 2.28 -12.64 4.37
C ILE A 281 3.67 -12.02 4.22
N LEU A 282 3.92 -10.85 4.82
CA LEU A 282 5.21 -10.15 4.77
C LEU A 282 6.34 -10.84 5.57
N ARG A 283 6.02 -11.87 6.37
CA ARG A 283 6.96 -12.61 7.21
C ARG A 283 7.05 -14.08 6.82
N ASN A 284 6.29 -14.48 5.81
CA ASN A 284 6.36 -15.84 5.32
C ASN A 284 7.66 -16.04 4.53
N PRO A 285 8.51 -17.02 4.90
CA PRO A 285 9.81 -17.23 4.25
C PRO A 285 9.69 -17.54 2.75
N GLU A 286 8.68 -18.30 2.34
CA GLU A 286 8.45 -18.65 0.93
C GLU A 286 8.07 -17.43 0.10
N VAL A 287 7.22 -16.54 0.65
CA VAL A 287 6.85 -15.29 -0.01
C VAL A 287 8.07 -14.37 -0.14
N ILE A 288 8.89 -14.29 0.91
CA ILE A 288 10.13 -13.50 0.89
C ILE A 288 11.10 -14.05 -0.18
N GLU A 289 11.26 -15.36 -0.25
CA GLU A 289 12.10 -16.02 -1.27
C GLU A 289 11.59 -15.72 -2.69
N GLN A 290 10.28 -15.81 -2.93
CA GLN A 290 9.66 -15.45 -4.20
C GLN A 290 9.92 -13.98 -4.57
N ILE A 291 9.83 -13.06 -3.60
CA ILE A 291 10.10 -11.63 -3.84
C ILE A 291 11.55 -11.43 -4.27
N VAL A 292 12.50 -12.00 -3.52
CA VAL A 292 13.94 -11.83 -3.81
C VAL A 292 14.31 -12.49 -5.15
N HIS A 293 13.78 -13.69 -5.41
CA HIS A 293 13.97 -14.39 -6.68
C HIS A 293 13.43 -13.58 -7.85
N TYR A 294 12.19 -13.05 -7.74
CA TYR A 294 11.60 -12.20 -8.77
C TYR A 294 12.40 -10.93 -9.01
N ILE A 295 12.88 -10.27 -7.95
CA ILE A 295 13.73 -9.07 -8.09
C ILE A 295 15.01 -9.40 -8.86
N ARG A 296 15.58 -10.58 -8.65
CA ARG A 296 16.82 -11.00 -9.32
C ARG A 296 16.59 -11.41 -10.78
N THR A 297 15.55 -12.20 -11.05
CA THR A 297 15.38 -12.91 -12.34
C THR A 297 14.24 -12.40 -13.22
N GLY A 298 13.21 -11.78 -12.61
CA GLY A 298 11.92 -11.47 -13.26
C GLY A 298 10.99 -12.66 -13.39
N LYS A 299 11.33 -13.80 -12.79
CA LYS A 299 10.56 -15.04 -12.82
C LYS A 299 10.06 -15.43 -11.43
N LEU A 300 9.04 -16.27 -11.36
CA LEU A 300 8.64 -16.99 -10.14
C LEU A 300 9.49 -18.25 -9.99
N LEU A 301 9.68 -18.75 -8.76
CA LEU A 301 10.49 -19.96 -8.51
C LEU A 301 10.02 -21.19 -9.28
N ASN A 302 8.72 -21.36 -9.45
CA ASN A 302 8.16 -22.48 -10.21
C ASN A 302 8.39 -22.39 -11.73
N GLU A 303 8.73 -21.22 -12.26
CA GLU A 303 9.05 -21.02 -13.67
C GLU A 303 10.47 -21.45 -14.03
N ASP A 304 11.38 -21.54 -13.06
CA ASP A 304 12.74 -22.04 -13.29
C ASP A 304 12.83 -23.56 -13.32
N HIS A 305 11.83 -24.28 -12.78
CA HIS A 305 11.77 -25.74 -12.79
C HIS A 305 11.09 -26.33 -14.04
N GLY A 306 10.53 -25.48 -14.92
CA GLY A 306 9.80 -25.89 -16.14
C GLY A 306 10.66 -26.08 -17.40
N THR A 307 11.99 -26.01 -17.35
CA THR A 307 12.88 -26.14 -18.51
C THR A 307 13.71 -27.43 -18.52
N GLN A 308 13.26 -28.47 -17.78
CA GLN A 308 13.86 -29.81 -17.86
C GLN A 308 12.77 -30.84 -18.23
N GLU A 309 12.19 -30.74 -19.42
CA GLU A 309 11.57 -31.84 -20.16
C GLU A 309 11.90 -31.73 -21.65
#